data_6e6c7e0c040913a3e7490fcbb8de343e
#
_entry.id   6e6c7e0c040913a3e7490fcbb8de343e
#
_cell.length_a   1.000
_cell.length_b   1.000
_cell.length_c   1.000
_cell.angle_alpha   90.00
_cell.angle_beta   90.00
_cell.angle_gamma   90.00
#
_symmetry.space_group_name_H-M   'P 1'
#
loop_
_entity.id
_entity.type
_entity.pdbx_description
1 polymer ?
#
loop_
_entity_poly.entity_id
_entity_poly.type
_entity_poly.pdbx_seq_one_letter_code
_entity_poly.pdbx_strand_id
1 'polypeptide(L)'
;EFCLGLGPTLFGITKGETKYSIHLLPFGGACMMEGEDGDSSDDRAFTNKPVWARIAVVAAGPLFNFIMAFVFSVILIACIGYDKPVISGVMDGYPAQEAGMQEGDTIVKMNHKNIHFCREINLYLYFHAGETVDVTYERDGKETQVTLTPVYDEESGGYYVGFYENNARTRANVGDSLKYGVYYTKYWVDLTFESVRMLFTGKVGVQDMSGPVGIVKTIGDTYEESKIDGMFYVFINMLNISILLS
;
A
#
# COMPACT_ATOMS: atom_id res chain seq x y z
N GLU A 1 -21.49 -21.80 -5.89
CA GLU A 1 -20.19 -22.46 -5.97
C GLU A 1 -19.11 -21.57 -5.37
N PHE A 2 -18.18 -22.15 -4.62
CA PHE A 2 -17.00 -21.46 -4.10
C PHE A 2 -15.76 -22.00 -4.81
N CYS A 3 -15.07 -21.13 -5.57
CA CYS A 3 -13.93 -21.50 -6.40
C CYS A 3 -12.64 -20.89 -5.87
N LEU A 4 -11.58 -21.70 -5.74
CA LEU A 4 -10.22 -21.23 -5.57
C LEU A 4 -9.51 -21.26 -6.91
N GLY A 5 -9.03 -20.11 -7.39
CA GLY A 5 -8.42 -19.95 -8.69
C GLY A 5 -9.42 -19.62 -9.80
N LEU A 6 -8.90 -19.50 -11.01
CA LEU A 6 -9.64 -19.17 -12.22
C LEU A 6 -9.40 -20.21 -13.33
N GLY A 7 -10.29 -20.26 -14.33
CA GLY A 7 -10.17 -21.16 -15.49
C GLY A 7 -10.86 -22.50 -15.30
N PRO A 8 -10.43 -23.56 -15.99
CA PRO A 8 -11.07 -24.87 -15.90
C PRO A 8 -10.90 -25.51 -14.53
N THR A 9 -11.96 -26.17 -14.06
CA THR A 9 -11.98 -26.88 -12.79
C THR A 9 -11.05 -28.10 -12.84
N LEU A 10 -10.09 -28.17 -11.91
CA LEU A 10 -9.23 -29.33 -11.72
C LEU A 10 -9.85 -30.33 -10.75
N PHE A 11 -10.43 -29.83 -9.68
CA PHE A 11 -11.01 -30.63 -8.61
C PHE A 11 -12.24 -29.94 -8.03
N GLY A 12 -13.25 -30.70 -7.68
CA GLY A 12 -14.48 -30.18 -7.07
C GLY A 12 -15.15 -31.20 -6.17
N ILE A 13 -15.61 -30.73 -5.00
CA ILE A 13 -16.37 -31.51 -4.03
C ILE A 13 -17.65 -30.75 -3.72
N THR A 14 -18.81 -31.45 -3.77
CA THR A 14 -20.09 -30.89 -3.35
C THR A 14 -20.34 -31.29 -1.90
N LYS A 15 -20.53 -30.35 -1.01
CA LYS A 15 -20.89 -30.57 0.39
C LYS A 15 -22.17 -29.79 0.70
N GLY A 16 -23.25 -30.52 0.93
CA GLY A 16 -24.59 -29.96 1.05
C GLY A 16 -25.02 -29.31 -0.28
N GLU A 17 -25.45 -28.06 -0.26
CA GLU A 17 -25.89 -27.33 -1.44
C GLU A 17 -24.74 -26.52 -2.10
N THR A 18 -23.54 -26.54 -1.52
CA THR A 18 -22.40 -25.75 -2.00
C THR A 18 -21.36 -26.64 -2.66
N LYS A 19 -20.99 -26.30 -3.88
CA LYS A 19 -19.86 -26.89 -4.58
C LYS A 19 -18.59 -26.08 -4.29
N TYR A 20 -17.54 -26.76 -3.84
CA TYR A 20 -16.21 -26.22 -3.62
C TYR A 20 -15.30 -26.74 -4.72
N SER A 21 -14.61 -25.86 -5.43
CA SER A 21 -13.76 -26.24 -6.57
C SER A 21 -12.40 -25.55 -6.53
N ILE A 22 -11.41 -26.24 -7.11
CA ILE A 22 -10.06 -25.71 -7.36
C ILE A 22 -9.87 -25.65 -8.87
N HIS A 23 -9.44 -24.49 -9.35
CA HIS A 23 -9.25 -24.21 -10.76
C HIS A 23 -7.77 -24.21 -11.13
N LEU A 24 -7.47 -24.30 -12.45
CA LEU A 24 -6.12 -24.46 -12.98
C LEU A 24 -5.19 -23.29 -12.66
N LEU A 25 -5.69 -22.07 -12.74
CA LEU A 25 -4.90 -20.87 -12.49
C LEU A 25 -5.04 -20.47 -11.01
N PRO A 26 -3.97 -20.52 -10.21
CA PRO A 26 -4.02 -20.26 -8.77
C PRO A 26 -4.12 -18.75 -8.43
N PHE A 27 -4.86 -17.99 -9.23
CA PHE A 27 -5.07 -16.55 -9.03
C PHE A 27 -6.48 -16.29 -8.58
N GLY A 28 -6.61 -15.64 -7.41
CA GLY A 28 -7.88 -15.20 -6.87
C GLY A 28 -8.81 -16.36 -6.48
N GLY A 29 -10.06 -16.03 -6.37
CA GLY A 29 -11.17 -16.94 -6.12
C GLY A 29 -12.46 -16.30 -6.56
N ALA A 30 -13.50 -17.10 -6.74
CA ALA A 30 -14.82 -16.63 -7.10
C ALA A 30 -15.89 -17.32 -6.27
N CYS A 31 -16.94 -16.58 -5.95
CA CYS A 31 -18.12 -17.10 -5.31
C CYS A 31 -19.28 -16.95 -6.30
N MET A 32 -19.70 -18.05 -6.92
CA MET A 32 -20.82 -18.05 -7.87
C MET A 32 -22.12 -18.28 -7.10
N MET A 33 -23.00 -17.31 -7.14
CA MET A 33 -24.27 -17.35 -6.41
C MET A 33 -25.41 -17.80 -7.32
N GLU A 34 -26.38 -18.48 -6.76
CA GLU A 34 -27.59 -18.89 -7.48
C GLU A 34 -28.34 -17.64 -7.96
N GLY A 35 -28.67 -17.59 -9.26
CA GLY A 35 -29.36 -16.49 -9.88
C GLY A 35 -28.53 -15.22 -10.12
N GLU A 36 -27.19 -15.32 -10.11
CA GLU A 36 -26.30 -14.17 -10.40
C GLU A 36 -26.31 -13.83 -11.91
N ASP A 37 -26.24 -14.87 -12.77
CA ASP A 37 -26.14 -14.71 -14.22
C ASP A 37 -27.48 -14.90 -14.95
N GLY A 38 -28.61 -14.98 -14.23
CA GLY A 38 -29.93 -15.18 -14.83
C GLY A 38 -31.07 -15.23 -13.85
N ASP A 39 -32.29 -15.27 -14.39
CA ASP A 39 -33.49 -15.40 -13.56
C ASP A 39 -33.58 -16.80 -12.95
N SER A 40 -33.72 -16.88 -11.65
CA SER A 40 -33.98 -18.08 -10.89
C SER A 40 -35.30 -17.96 -10.17
N SER A 41 -36.11 -19.04 -10.17
CA SER A 41 -37.35 -19.11 -9.44
C SER A 41 -37.19 -19.44 -7.94
N ASP A 42 -35.95 -19.69 -7.48
CA ASP A 42 -35.66 -19.94 -6.06
C ASP A 42 -35.68 -18.60 -5.28
N ASP A 43 -36.49 -18.51 -4.25
CA ASP A 43 -36.56 -17.34 -3.34
C ASP A 43 -35.22 -17.03 -2.65
N ARG A 44 -34.29 -17.98 -2.65
CA ARG A 44 -32.94 -17.83 -2.08
C ARG A 44 -31.96 -17.26 -3.09
N ALA A 45 -32.31 -17.19 -4.38
CA ALA A 45 -31.45 -16.68 -5.42
C ALA A 45 -31.02 -15.21 -5.16
N PHE A 46 -29.81 -14.87 -5.57
CA PHE A 46 -29.23 -13.53 -5.38
C PHE A 46 -30.14 -12.42 -5.94
N THR A 47 -30.68 -12.63 -7.13
CA THR A 47 -31.58 -11.67 -7.80
C THR A 47 -32.89 -11.44 -7.06
N ASN A 48 -33.38 -12.45 -6.31
CA ASN A 48 -34.64 -12.38 -5.54
C ASN A 48 -34.45 -11.77 -4.15
N LYS A 49 -33.19 -11.44 -3.74
CA LYS A 49 -32.92 -10.80 -2.45
C LYS A 49 -33.14 -9.27 -2.51
N PRO A 50 -33.48 -8.66 -1.38
CA PRO A 50 -33.59 -7.21 -1.28
C PRO A 50 -32.31 -6.52 -1.75
N VAL A 51 -32.44 -5.33 -2.35
CA VAL A 51 -31.31 -4.55 -2.90
C VAL A 51 -30.19 -4.38 -1.89
N TRP A 52 -30.52 -4.09 -0.63
CA TRP A 52 -29.51 -3.95 0.44
C TRP A 52 -28.70 -5.20 0.71
N ALA A 53 -29.32 -6.38 0.63
CA ALA A 53 -28.62 -7.65 0.78
C ALA A 53 -27.64 -7.88 -0.39
N ARG A 54 -28.06 -7.53 -1.61
CA ARG A 54 -27.18 -7.63 -2.79
C ARG A 54 -26.01 -6.65 -2.72
N ILE A 55 -26.26 -5.39 -2.30
CA ILE A 55 -25.21 -4.40 -2.07
C ILE A 55 -24.22 -4.90 -1.00
N ALA A 56 -24.72 -5.44 0.11
CA ALA A 56 -23.87 -5.95 1.18
C ALA A 56 -22.95 -7.11 0.70
N VAL A 57 -23.49 -8.02 -0.10
CA VAL A 57 -22.70 -9.12 -0.67
C VAL A 57 -21.61 -8.61 -1.61
N VAL A 58 -21.95 -7.70 -2.53
CA VAL A 58 -20.97 -7.12 -3.47
C VAL A 58 -19.91 -6.31 -2.72
N ALA A 59 -20.31 -5.55 -1.71
CA ALA A 59 -19.39 -4.73 -0.92
C ALA A 59 -18.52 -5.57 0.04
N ALA A 60 -18.94 -6.78 0.40
CA ALA A 60 -18.21 -7.64 1.33
C ALA A 60 -16.81 -8.02 0.80
N GLY A 61 -16.65 -8.23 -0.51
CA GLY A 61 -15.35 -8.52 -1.13
C GLY A 61 -14.32 -7.42 -0.87
N PRO A 62 -14.53 -6.20 -1.39
CA PRO A 62 -13.65 -5.08 -1.14
C PRO A 62 -13.45 -4.78 0.36
N LEU A 63 -14.51 -4.84 1.16
CA LEU A 63 -14.40 -4.60 2.60
C LEU A 63 -13.49 -5.63 3.28
N PHE A 64 -13.61 -6.91 2.91
CA PHE A 64 -12.75 -7.96 3.43
C PHE A 64 -11.28 -7.75 3.04
N ASN A 65 -11.01 -7.30 1.83
CA ASN A 65 -9.66 -6.96 1.39
C ASN A 65 -9.06 -5.86 2.27
N PHE A 66 -9.78 -4.78 2.56
CA PHE A 66 -9.32 -3.73 3.48
C PHE A 66 -9.04 -4.27 4.89
N ILE A 67 -9.90 -5.16 5.40
CA ILE A 67 -9.69 -5.81 6.70
C ILE A 67 -8.40 -6.64 6.67
N MET A 68 -8.18 -7.43 5.62
CA MET A 68 -6.97 -8.25 5.47
C MET A 68 -5.72 -7.38 5.32
N ALA A 69 -5.76 -6.30 4.52
CA ALA A 69 -4.67 -5.35 4.41
C ALA A 69 -4.30 -4.74 5.77
N PHE A 70 -5.30 -4.37 6.57
CA PHE A 70 -5.08 -3.85 7.92
C PHE A 70 -4.45 -4.92 8.84
N VAL A 71 -4.98 -6.14 8.86
CA VAL A 71 -4.43 -7.23 9.68
C VAL A 71 -2.98 -7.53 9.30
N PHE A 72 -2.68 -7.62 8.02
CA PHE A 72 -1.31 -7.84 7.53
C PHE A 72 -0.38 -6.67 7.88
N SER A 73 -0.88 -5.42 7.78
CA SER A 73 -0.13 -4.23 8.19
C SER A 73 0.22 -4.26 9.68
N VAL A 74 -0.72 -4.65 10.54
CA VAL A 74 -0.47 -4.80 11.99
C VAL A 74 0.57 -5.89 12.26
N ILE A 75 0.47 -7.04 11.60
CA ILE A 75 1.44 -8.13 11.73
C ILE A 75 2.82 -7.66 11.27
N LEU A 76 2.90 -6.99 10.13
CA LEU A 76 4.13 -6.47 9.58
C LEU A 76 4.81 -5.49 10.55
N ILE A 77 4.08 -4.49 11.05
CA ILE A 77 4.60 -3.52 12.02
C ILE A 77 5.03 -4.21 13.34
N ALA A 78 4.28 -5.21 13.79
CA ALA A 78 4.66 -5.98 14.98
C ALA A 78 5.97 -6.75 14.79
N CYS A 79 6.21 -7.29 13.57
CA CYS A 79 7.40 -8.07 13.25
C CYS A 79 8.65 -7.21 13.03
N ILE A 80 8.54 -6.13 12.27
CA ILE A 80 9.69 -5.34 11.82
C ILE A 80 9.77 -3.93 12.41
N GLY A 81 8.76 -3.50 13.19
CA GLY A 81 8.69 -2.14 13.69
C GLY A 81 8.29 -1.12 12.62
N TYR A 82 8.44 0.16 12.94
CA TYR A 82 8.15 1.29 12.07
C TYR A 82 9.31 2.27 12.04
N ASP A 83 9.45 2.95 10.91
CA ASP A 83 10.40 4.04 10.70
C ASP A 83 9.72 5.38 11.03
N LYS A 84 10.37 6.21 11.84
CA LYS A 84 9.91 7.57 12.10
C LYS A 84 10.48 8.52 11.05
N PRO A 85 9.74 9.55 10.62
CA PRO A 85 10.20 10.52 9.63
C PRO A 85 11.20 11.53 10.24
N VAL A 86 12.33 11.01 10.76
CA VAL A 86 13.38 11.78 11.40
C VAL A 86 14.50 12.04 10.41
N ILE A 87 14.99 13.25 10.37
CA ILE A 87 16.13 13.65 9.56
C ILE A 87 17.42 13.14 10.21
N SER A 88 18.25 12.44 9.46
CA SER A 88 19.58 11.96 9.89
C SER A 88 20.72 12.90 9.47
N GLY A 89 20.44 13.91 8.68
CA GLY A 89 21.40 14.91 8.25
C GLY A 89 20.83 15.78 7.14
N VAL A 90 21.49 16.90 6.85
CA VAL A 90 21.16 17.81 5.74
C VAL A 90 22.31 17.86 4.75
N MET A 91 21.99 18.08 3.48
CA MET A 91 22.95 18.23 2.39
C MET A 91 23.38 19.69 2.26
N ASP A 92 24.68 19.92 2.12
CA ASP A 92 25.21 21.28 1.94
C ASP A 92 24.75 21.89 0.61
N GLY A 93 24.29 23.15 0.67
CA GLY A 93 23.85 23.88 -0.51
C GLY A 93 22.45 23.54 -0.99
N TYR A 94 21.69 22.75 -0.24
CA TYR A 94 20.30 22.40 -0.56
C TYR A 94 19.28 23.19 0.28
N PRO A 95 18.02 23.29 -0.18
CA PRO A 95 16.97 24.08 0.47
C PRO A 95 16.73 23.76 1.95
N ALA A 96 16.87 22.51 2.36
CA ALA A 96 16.69 22.11 3.76
C ALA A 96 17.74 22.75 4.69
N GLN A 97 19.00 22.85 4.24
CA GLN A 97 20.05 23.52 4.99
C GLN A 97 19.80 25.02 5.09
N GLU A 98 19.43 25.66 3.97
CA GLU A 98 19.13 27.09 3.92
C GLU A 98 17.94 27.45 4.83
N ALA A 99 16.97 26.57 4.94
CA ALA A 99 15.82 26.70 5.84
C ALA A 99 16.15 26.41 7.32
N GLY A 100 17.40 26.05 7.63
CA GLY A 100 17.84 25.80 9.00
C GLY A 100 17.37 24.47 9.59
N MET A 101 16.99 23.49 8.76
CA MET A 101 16.70 22.13 9.20
C MET A 101 17.98 21.44 9.67
N GLN A 102 17.87 20.51 10.59
CA GLN A 102 19.00 19.85 11.24
C GLN A 102 18.71 18.36 11.48
N GLU A 103 19.78 17.61 11.74
CA GLU A 103 19.68 16.23 12.23
C GLU A 103 18.84 16.19 13.52
N GLY A 104 17.94 15.21 13.60
CA GLY A 104 17.01 15.02 14.70
C GLY A 104 15.64 15.66 14.51
N ASP A 105 15.46 16.53 13.51
CA ASP A 105 14.14 17.08 13.19
C ASP A 105 13.20 15.95 12.76
N THR A 106 11.98 15.97 13.26
CA THR A 106 10.94 15.00 12.87
C THR A 106 9.92 15.68 11.97
N ILE A 107 9.78 15.24 10.74
CA ILE A 107 8.80 15.79 9.80
C ILE A 107 7.40 15.33 10.20
N VAL A 108 6.50 16.27 10.48
CA VAL A 108 5.12 15.98 10.90
C VAL A 108 4.10 16.24 9.81
N LYS A 109 4.39 17.20 8.90
CA LYS A 109 3.49 17.51 7.76
C LYS A 109 4.27 17.96 6.53
N MET A 110 3.70 17.66 5.36
CA MET A 110 4.10 18.24 4.07
C MET A 110 2.84 18.84 3.43
N ASN A 111 2.80 20.16 3.28
CA ASN A 111 1.58 20.92 2.99
C ASN A 111 0.45 20.50 3.96
N HIS A 112 -0.65 19.94 3.43
CA HIS A 112 -1.82 19.52 4.22
C HIS A 112 -1.76 18.04 4.64
N LYS A 113 -0.74 17.27 4.21
CA LYS A 113 -0.62 15.84 4.47
C LYS A 113 0.21 15.59 5.73
N ASN A 114 -0.37 14.89 6.71
CA ASN A 114 0.38 14.39 7.87
C ASN A 114 1.32 13.27 7.43
N ILE A 115 2.53 13.26 7.97
CA ILE A 115 3.59 12.30 7.68
C ILE A 115 3.82 11.43 8.91
N HIS A 116 3.84 10.10 8.71
CA HIS A 116 4.00 9.13 9.79
C HIS A 116 5.21 8.21 9.57
N PHE A 117 5.67 8.09 8.31
CA PHE A 117 6.78 7.25 7.88
C PHE A 117 7.73 8.01 6.96
N CYS A 118 9.02 7.65 6.95
CA CYS A 118 9.99 8.21 6.01
C CYS A 118 9.55 8.04 4.55
N ARG A 119 9.04 6.85 4.20
CA ARG A 119 8.57 6.56 2.84
C ARG A 119 7.46 7.47 2.32
N GLU A 120 6.65 8.07 3.21
CA GLU A 120 5.61 9.04 2.82
C GLU A 120 6.23 10.34 2.32
N ILE A 121 7.40 10.73 2.83
CA ILE A 121 8.16 11.90 2.38
C ILE A 121 8.60 11.70 0.94
N ASN A 122 9.29 10.59 0.66
CA ASN A 122 9.77 10.24 -0.69
C ASN A 122 8.62 10.16 -1.68
N LEU A 123 7.53 9.50 -1.28
CA LEU A 123 6.34 9.39 -2.10
C LEU A 123 5.74 10.76 -2.42
N TYR A 124 5.66 11.63 -1.40
CA TYR A 124 5.13 12.98 -1.57
C TYR A 124 5.98 13.79 -2.55
N LEU A 125 7.28 13.81 -2.37
CA LEU A 125 8.21 14.51 -3.25
C LEU A 125 8.22 13.95 -4.67
N TYR A 126 8.06 12.65 -4.83
CA TYR A 126 7.94 11.99 -6.14
C TYR A 126 6.69 12.47 -6.91
N PHE A 127 5.53 12.51 -6.25
CA PHE A 127 4.28 12.95 -6.88
C PHE A 127 4.22 14.47 -7.14
N HIS A 128 5.00 15.27 -6.38
CA HIS A 128 5.06 16.74 -6.46
C HIS A 128 6.45 17.22 -6.87
N ALA A 129 7.08 16.51 -7.82
CA ALA A 129 8.44 16.78 -8.25
C ALA A 129 8.59 18.24 -8.75
N GLY A 130 9.53 18.99 -8.15
CA GLY A 130 9.80 20.39 -8.47
C GLY A 130 8.78 21.40 -7.93
N GLU A 131 7.70 20.96 -7.28
CA GLU A 131 6.72 21.85 -6.66
C GLU A 131 7.25 22.33 -5.29
N THR A 132 7.01 23.61 -4.97
CA THR A 132 7.33 24.15 -3.64
C THR A 132 6.44 23.47 -2.58
N VAL A 133 7.05 23.09 -1.46
CA VAL A 133 6.37 22.37 -0.38
C VAL A 133 6.59 23.06 0.97
N ASP A 134 5.51 23.24 1.72
CA ASP A 134 5.56 23.67 3.11
C ASP A 134 5.79 22.43 4.00
N VAL A 135 6.94 22.40 4.65
CA VAL A 135 7.33 21.32 5.55
C VAL A 135 7.18 21.79 6.99
N THR A 136 6.38 21.09 7.77
CA THR A 136 6.32 21.29 9.23
C THR A 136 7.12 20.17 9.89
N TYR A 137 8.09 20.56 10.71
CA TYR A 137 8.89 19.62 11.50
C TYR A 137 8.82 19.96 12.98
N GLU A 138 9.03 18.97 13.81
CA GLU A 138 9.11 19.08 15.27
C GLU A 138 10.58 19.01 15.70
N ARG A 139 11.03 19.99 16.50
CA ARG A 139 12.33 20.04 17.17
C ARG A 139 12.10 20.39 18.63
N ASP A 140 12.59 19.57 19.57
CA ASP A 140 12.45 19.79 21.02
C ASP A 140 11.00 20.01 21.48
N GLY A 141 10.03 19.30 20.86
CA GLY A 141 8.61 19.44 21.16
C GLY A 141 7.94 20.69 20.60
N LYS A 142 8.64 21.45 19.72
CA LYS A 142 8.09 22.64 19.08
C LYS A 142 7.99 22.45 17.56
N GLU A 143 6.80 22.65 17.03
CA GLU A 143 6.56 22.64 15.58
C GLU A 143 7.07 23.94 14.94
N THR A 144 7.78 23.79 13.83
CA THR A 144 8.27 24.89 12.98
C THR A 144 7.91 24.57 11.54
N GLN A 145 7.42 25.57 10.79
CA GLN A 145 7.10 25.45 9.39
C GLN A 145 8.14 26.19 8.55
N VAL A 146 8.60 25.55 7.48
CA VAL A 146 9.50 26.10 6.47
C VAL A 146 8.99 25.78 5.09
N THR A 147 9.28 26.65 4.13
CA THR A 147 8.92 26.43 2.73
C THR A 147 10.17 26.01 1.96
N LEU A 148 10.12 24.84 1.33
CA LEU A 148 11.23 24.29 0.56
C LEU A 148 10.85 24.21 -0.92
N THR A 149 11.74 24.65 -1.81
CA THR A 149 11.61 24.47 -3.26
C THR A 149 12.63 23.45 -3.70
N PRO A 150 12.22 22.23 -4.11
CA PRO A 150 13.15 21.18 -4.51
C PRO A 150 14.03 21.62 -5.68
N VAL A 151 15.30 21.29 -5.63
CA VAL A 151 16.29 21.57 -6.68
C VAL A 151 16.50 20.32 -7.51
N TYR A 152 16.58 20.49 -8.84
CA TYR A 152 16.90 19.39 -9.75
C TYR A 152 18.41 19.09 -9.70
N ASP A 153 18.74 17.85 -9.40
CA ASP A 153 20.10 17.34 -9.38
C ASP A 153 20.37 16.57 -10.67
N GLU A 154 21.32 17.05 -11.46
CA GLU A 154 21.66 16.47 -12.77
C GLU A 154 22.35 15.10 -12.65
N GLU A 155 23.10 14.85 -11.56
CA GLU A 155 23.83 13.59 -11.38
C GLU A 155 22.87 12.42 -11.08
N SER A 156 21.88 12.67 -10.23
CA SER A 156 20.88 11.67 -9.85
C SER A 156 19.61 11.71 -10.69
N GLY A 157 19.42 12.77 -11.49
CA GLY A 157 18.26 12.90 -12.38
C GLY A 157 16.93 13.12 -11.66
N GLY A 158 16.95 13.72 -10.45
CA GLY A 158 15.78 13.88 -9.61
C GLY A 158 15.69 15.25 -8.91
N TYR A 159 14.56 15.50 -8.26
CA TYR A 159 14.32 16.69 -7.45
C TYR A 159 14.57 16.38 -5.98
N TYR A 160 15.39 17.18 -5.30
CA TYR A 160 15.78 17.00 -3.91
C TYR A 160 15.56 18.25 -3.08
N VAL A 161 15.14 18.05 -1.85
CA VAL A 161 15.05 19.11 -0.83
C VAL A 161 16.31 19.17 0.04
N GLY A 162 17.14 18.10 0.03
CA GLY A 162 18.48 18.09 0.62
C GLY A 162 18.54 17.66 2.07
N PHE A 163 17.77 16.67 2.47
CA PHE A 163 17.97 15.99 3.76
C PHE A 163 18.04 14.46 3.58
N TYR A 164 18.72 13.84 4.52
CA TYR A 164 18.76 12.37 4.63
C TYR A 164 17.76 11.90 5.66
N GLU A 165 17.07 10.80 5.37
CA GLU A 165 16.13 10.18 6.27
C GLU A 165 16.80 9.14 7.15
N ASN A 166 16.33 9.03 8.38
CA ASN A 166 16.75 7.97 9.28
C ASN A 166 15.85 6.74 9.07
N ASN A 167 16.38 5.75 8.38
CA ASN A 167 15.67 4.48 8.14
C ASN A 167 15.72 3.51 9.34
N ALA A 168 16.19 3.95 10.52
CA ALA A 168 16.22 3.13 11.72
C ALA A 168 14.80 2.79 12.18
N ARG A 169 14.56 1.49 12.38
CA ARG A 169 13.23 1.03 12.80
C ARG A 169 13.09 1.04 14.32
N THR A 170 12.00 1.59 14.79
CA THR A 170 11.57 1.56 16.19
C THR A 170 10.73 0.30 16.42
N ARG A 171 11.04 -0.47 17.45
CA ARG A 171 10.21 -1.62 17.84
C ARG A 171 8.82 -1.16 18.24
N ALA A 172 7.82 -1.82 17.72
CA ALA A 172 6.42 -1.53 18.01
C ALA A 172 5.94 -2.35 19.23
N ASN A 173 5.27 -1.72 20.17
CA ASN A 173 4.42 -2.41 21.13
C ASN A 173 3.05 -2.70 20.51
N VAL A 174 2.14 -3.37 21.23
CA VAL A 174 0.81 -3.73 20.70
C VAL A 174 0.01 -2.49 20.28
N GLY A 175 0.05 -1.42 21.07
CA GLY A 175 -0.63 -0.15 20.76
C GLY A 175 -0.03 0.52 19.51
N ASP A 176 1.30 0.55 19.42
CA ASP A 176 2.01 1.07 18.25
C ASP A 176 1.68 0.24 17.01
N SER A 177 1.65 -1.09 17.12
CA SER A 177 1.33 -1.97 15.99
C SER A 177 -0.05 -1.70 15.42
N LEU A 178 -1.05 -1.47 16.28
CA LEU A 178 -2.39 -1.09 15.84
C LEU A 178 -2.41 0.30 15.20
N LYS A 179 -1.82 1.30 15.87
CA LYS A 179 -1.77 2.69 15.38
C LYS A 179 -1.06 2.80 14.04
N TYR A 180 0.16 2.28 13.97
CA TYR A 180 0.96 2.34 12.73
C TYR A 180 0.47 1.36 11.67
N GLY A 181 -0.22 0.28 12.04
CA GLY A 181 -0.94 -0.59 11.11
C GLY A 181 -2.03 0.17 10.34
N VAL A 182 -2.80 1.05 11.01
CA VAL A 182 -3.77 1.94 10.35
C VAL A 182 -3.05 2.90 9.39
N TYR A 183 -1.98 3.55 9.84
CA TYR A 183 -1.22 4.48 8.99
C TYR A 183 -0.59 3.77 7.78
N TYR A 184 -0.12 2.54 7.97
CA TYR A 184 0.46 1.75 6.88
C TYR A 184 -0.59 1.35 5.84
N THR A 185 -1.77 0.92 6.28
CA THR A 185 -2.90 0.66 5.38
C THR A 185 -3.30 1.92 4.63
N LYS A 186 -3.40 3.06 5.35
CA LYS A 186 -3.69 4.35 4.72
C LYS A 186 -2.63 4.74 3.68
N TYR A 187 -1.34 4.50 3.96
CA TYR A 187 -0.26 4.75 3.01
C TYR A 187 -0.48 4.03 1.67
N TRP A 188 -0.87 2.75 1.70
CA TRP A 188 -1.13 1.97 0.49
C TRP A 188 -2.38 2.46 -0.26
N VAL A 189 -3.41 2.88 0.46
CA VAL A 189 -4.61 3.50 -0.14
C VAL A 189 -4.23 4.82 -0.81
N ASP A 190 -3.50 5.70 -0.12
CA ASP A 190 -3.04 6.98 -0.67
C ASP A 190 -2.17 6.75 -1.93
N LEU A 191 -1.23 5.80 -1.87
CA LEU A 191 -0.38 5.43 -3.01
C LEU A 191 -1.21 4.99 -4.22
N THR A 192 -2.23 4.16 -3.99
CA THR A 192 -3.12 3.69 -5.05
C THR A 192 -3.89 4.85 -5.68
N PHE A 193 -4.48 5.74 -4.86
CA PHE A 193 -5.19 6.91 -5.37
C PHE A 193 -4.30 7.86 -6.16
N GLU A 194 -3.10 8.16 -5.68
CA GLU A 194 -2.16 9.03 -6.40
C GLU A 194 -1.66 8.38 -7.70
N SER A 195 -1.41 7.07 -7.70
CA SER A 195 -1.04 6.34 -8.92
C SER A 195 -2.14 6.39 -9.98
N VAL A 196 -3.40 6.19 -9.57
CA VAL A 196 -4.56 6.32 -10.46
C VAL A 196 -4.71 7.75 -10.96
N ARG A 197 -4.51 8.75 -10.10
CA ARG A 197 -4.52 10.17 -10.48
C ARG A 197 -3.45 10.49 -11.53
N MET A 198 -2.22 9.97 -11.37
CA MET A 198 -1.15 10.15 -12.34
C MET A 198 -1.50 9.58 -13.70
N LEU A 199 -2.17 8.42 -13.73
CA LEU A 199 -2.66 7.82 -14.96
C LEU A 199 -3.69 8.73 -15.67
N PHE A 200 -4.67 9.26 -14.93
CA PHE A 200 -5.67 10.17 -15.50
C PHE A 200 -5.11 11.54 -15.92
N THR A 201 -4.05 12.01 -15.27
CA THR A 201 -3.38 13.27 -15.63
C THR A 201 -2.35 13.12 -16.73
N GLY A 202 -2.10 11.88 -17.23
CA GLY A 202 -1.16 11.59 -18.28
C GLY A 202 0.32 11.73 -17.87
N LYS A 203 0.61 11.84 -16.56
CA LYS A 203 1.99 11.85 -16.05
C LYS A 203 2.67 10.48 -16.19
N VAL A 204 1.87 9.40 -16.23
CA VAL A 204 2.32 8.00 -16.42
C VAL A 204 1.48 7.38 -17.54
N GLY A 205 2.12 6.66 -18.46
CA GLY A 205 1.45 5.99 -19.56
C GLY A 205 0.87 4.63 -19.16
N VAL A 206 -0.19 4.20 -19.87
CA VAL A 206 -0.76 2.85 -19.67
C VAL A 206 0.27 1.75 -19.93
N GLN A 207 1.26 2.02 -20.78
CA GLN A 207 2.38 1.12 -21.08
C GLN A 207 3.34 0.89 -19.89
N ASP A 208 3.31 1.80 -18.90
CA ASP A 208 4.14 1.69 -17.68
C ASP A 208 3.46 0.83 -16.61
N MET A 209 2.21 0.42 -16.86
CA MET A 209 1.46 -0.45 -15.98
C MET A 209 1.87 -1.92 -16.17
N SER A 210 2.20 -2.57 -15.08
CA SER A 210 2.42 -4.03 -15.08
C SER A 210 1.09 -4.77 -15.28
N GLY A 211 0.97 -5.53 -16.36
CA GLY A 211 -0.15 -6.46 -16.52
C GLY A 211 -0.03 -7.68 -15.58
N PRO A 212 -1.01 -8.62 -15.59
CA PRO A 212 -1.01 -9.80 -14.72
C PRO A 212 0.29 -10.61 -14.77
N VAL A 213 0.91 -10.72 -15.93
CA VAL A 213 2.21 -11.41 -16.11
C VAL A 213 3.33 -10.65 -15.41
N GLY A 214 3.33 -9.31 -15.48
CA GLY A 214 4.30 -8.46 -14.78
C GLY A 214 4.16 -8.59 -13.26
N ILE A 215 2.94 -8.64 -12.74
CA ILE A 215 2.67 -8.86 -11.30
C ILE A 215 3.25 -10.21 -10.85
N VAL A 216 2.99 -11.29 -11.59
CA VAL A 216 3.54 -12.62 -11.27
C VAL A 216 5.05 -12.62 -11.29
N LYS A 217 5.65 -11.97 -12.29
CA LYS A 217 7.11 -11.82 -12.37
C LYS A 217 7.65 -11.08 -11.15
N THR A 218 7.07 -9.92 -10.80
CA THR A 218 7.47 -9.14 -9.62
C THR A 218 7.40 -9.98 -8.34
N ILE A 219 6.34 -10.77 -8.15
CA ILE A 219 6.22 -11.69 -7.01
C ILE A 219 7.35 -12.70 -7.00
N GLY A 220 7.64 -13.31 -8.16
CA GLY A 220 8.73 -14.29 -8.31
C GLY A 220 10.10 -13.69 -8.03
N ASP A 221 10.40 -12.55 -8.62
CA ASP A 221 11.67 -11.84 -8.44
C ASP A 221 11.87 -11.44 -6.96
N THR A 222 10.83 -10.86 -6.34
CA THR A 222 10.85 -10.51 -4.90
C THR A 222 11.06 -11.74 -4.01
N TYR A 223 10.46 -12.88 -4.35
CA TYR A 223 10.65 -14.13 -3.61
C TYR A 223 12.12 -14.60 -3.69
N GLU A 224 12.69 -14.64 -4.90
CA GLU A 224 14.08 -15.11 -5.08
C GLU A 224 15.10 -14.16 -4.43
N GLU A 225 14.92 -12.85 -4.55
CA GLU A 225 15.74 -11.85 -3.87
C GLU A 225 15.66 -11.99 -2.35
N SER A 226 14.45 -12.08 -1.81
CA SER A 226 14.22 -12.18 -0.37
C SER A 226 14.78 -13.46 0.24
N LYS A 227 14.84 -14.54 -0.54
CA LYS A 227 15.36 -15.84 -0.12
C LYS A 227 16.84 -15.79 0.23
N ILE A 228 17.60 -14.89 -0.41
CA ILE A 228 19.03 -14.65 -0.13
C ILE A 228 19.19 -14.13 1.29
N ASP A 229 18.29 -13.26 1.74
CA ASP A 229 18.31 -12.63 3.07
C ASP A 229 17.65 -13.51 4.16
N GLY A 230 17.00 -14.60 3.76
CA GLY A 230 16.42 -15.61 4.63
C GLY A 230 14.87 -15.63 4.65
N MET A 231 14.33 -16.73 5.15
CA MET A 231 12.86 -17.00 5.13
C MET A 231 12.02 -15.94 5.86
N PHE A 232 12.62 -15.24 6.84
CA PHE A 232 11.91 -14.14 7.52
C PHE A 232 11.66 -12.98 6.55
N TYR A 233 12.62 -12.61 5.73
CA TYR A 233 12.45 -11.55 4.72
C TYR A 233 11.49 -11.96 3.62
N VAL A 234 11.49 -13.22 3.22
CA VAL A 234 10.47 -13.77 2.31
C VAL A 234 9.07 -13.55 2.88
N PHE A 235 8.85 -13.91 4.15
CA PHE A 235 7.56 -13.72 4.81
C PHE A 235 7.14 -12.24 4.84
N ILE A 236 8.05 -11.33 5.22
CA ILE A 236 7.79 -9.89 5.28
C ILE A 236 7.44 -9.31 3.90
N ASN A 237 8.19 -9.68 2.87
CA ASN A 237 7.95 -9.16 1.52
C ASN A 237 6.67 -9.73 0.90
N MET A 238 6.34 -11.00 1.17
CA MET A 238 5.05 -11.57 0.76
C MET A 238 3.87 -10.90 1.47
N LEU A 239 4.01 -10.53 2.74
CA LEU A 239 2.99 -9.71 3.42
C LEU A 239 2.82 -8.34 2.76
N ASN A 240 3.91 -7.64 2.42
CA ASN A 240 3.85 -6.36 1.71
C ASN A 240 3.10 -6.47 0.38
N ILE A 241 3.42 -7.50 -0.42
CA ILE A 241 2.72 -7.75 -1.70
C ILE A 241 1.24 -8.07 -1.45
N SER A 242 0.93 -8.84 -0.41
CA SER A 242 -0.46 -9.16 -0.06
C SER A 242 -1.26 -7.92 0.33
N ILE A 243 -0.64 -6.97 1.06
CA ILE A 243 -1.27 -5.68 1.40
C ILE A 243 -1.54 -4.87 0.13
N LEU A 244 -0.57 -4.82 -0.78
CA LEU A 244 -0.71 -4.09 -2.05
C LEU A 244 -1.83 -4.65 -2.93
N LEU A 245 -2.01 -5.97 -2.94
CA LEU A 245 -3.00 -6.65 -3.78
C LEU A 245 -4.40 -6.74 -3.14
N SER A 246 -4.53 -6.38 -1.88
CA SER A 246 -5.81 -6.33 -1.15
C SER A 246 -6.53 -5.00 -1.36
#